data_83e56abdc3d197f8d11f031ff818af78
#
_entry.id   83e56abdc3d197f8d11f031ff818af78
#
_cell.length_a   1.000
_cell.length_b   1.000
_cell.length_c   1.000
_cell.angle_alpha   90.00
_cell.angle_beta   90.00
_cell.angle_gamma   90.00
#
_symmetry.space_group_name_H-M   'P 1'
#
loop_
_entity.id
_entity.type
_entity.pdbx_description
1 polymer ?
#
loop_
_entity_poly.entity_id
_entity_poly.type
_entity_poly.pdbx_seq_one_letter_code
_entity_poly.pdbx_strand_id
1 'polypeptide(L)'
;DGWIYVADRENSRIQIFDTSGNFETQINNMHRPSGLAITEGSSPDCIVGELASYLEVNKDFPNLGPFVSFFDKSGSLLSKLDKGSGPGLLPGQFISPHSIAIDSLGDLYIGDVAETDWEEVMGKELMPRSLRRFQKLKRSPK
;
A
#
# COMPACT_ATOMS: atom_id res chain seq x y z
N ASP A 1 -20.95 4.52 1.44
CA ASP A 1 -21.80 3.31 1.59
C ASP A 1 -21.78 2.77 3.03
N GLY A 2 -21.00 3.38 3.94
CA GLY A 2 -20.97 2.99 5.35
C GLY A 2 -20.21 1.70 5.66
N TRP A 3 -19.41 1.20 4.75
CA TRP A 3 -18.60 0.00 4.98
C TRP A 3 -17.28 0.35 5.66
N ILE A 4 -16.80 -0.56 6.53
CA ILE A 4 -15.55 -0.43 7.27
C ILE A 4 -14.52 -1.37 6.65
N TYR A 5 -13.40 -0.82 6.18
CA TYR A 5 -12.29 -1.57 5.61
C TYR A 5 -11.16 -1.67 6.62
N VAL A 6 -10.71 -2.87 6.89
CA VAL A 6 -9.67 -3.17 7.89
C VAL A 6 -8.48 -3.84 7.23
N ALA A 7 -7.31 -3.19 7.31
CA ALA A 7 -6.05 -3.80 6.90
C ALA A 7 -5.63 -4.86 7.94
N ASP A 8 -5.91 -6.12 7.64
CA ASP A 8 -5.52 -7.28 8.46
C ASP A 8 -4.13 -7.74 8.01
N ARG A 9 -3.12 -6.93 8.42
CA ARG A 9 -1.76 -6.90 7.87
C ARG A 9 -1.08 -8.26 7.84
N GLU A 10 -0.98 -8.93 8.99
CA GLU A 10 -0.22 -10.18 9.09
C GLU A 10 -0.99 -11.38 8.51
N ASN A 11 -2.29 -11.22 8.25
CA ASN A 11 -3.10 -12.19 7.52
C ASN A 11 -3.18 -11.87 6.01
N SER A 12 -2.45 -10.84 5.55
CA SER A 12 -2.30 -10.49 4.12
C SER A 12 -3.63 -10.28 3.38
N ARG A 13 -4.57 -9.55 4.01
CA ARG A 13 -5.90 -9.28 3.47
C ARG A 13 -6.47 -7.95 3.95
N ILE A 14 -7.48 -7.45 3.23
CA ILE A 14 -8.42 -6.43 3.73
C ILE A 14 -9.72 -7.13 4.08
N GLN A 15 -10.21 -6.94 5.30
CA GLN A 15 -11.56 -7.37 5.69
C GLN A 15 -12.53 -6.21 5.58
N ILE A 16 -13.76 -6.49 5.18
CA ILE A 16 -14.81 -5.50 4.97
C ILE A 16 -16.00 -5.87 5.86
N PHE A 17 -16.48 -4.90 6.61
CA PHE A 17 -17.58 -5.04 7.57
C PHE A 17 -18.65 -4.00 7.28
N ASP A 18 -19.89 -4.29 7.68
CA ASP A 18 -20.96 -3.30 7.74
C ASP A 18 -20.77 -2.34 8.94
N THR A 19 -21.63 -1.33 9.04
CA THR A 19 -21.62 -0.35 10.15
C THR A 19 -21.94 -0.95 11.51
N SER A 20 -22.50 -2.15 11.56
CA SER A 20 -22.79 -2.90 12.80
C SER A 20 -21.64 -3.81 13.21
N GLY A 21 -20.58 -3.89 12.39
CA GLY A 21 -19.42 -4.74 12.63
C GLY A 21 -19.59 -6.18 12.15
N ASN A 22 -20.63 -6.49 11.39
CA ASN A 22 -20.77 -7.83 10.80
C ASN A 22 -19.83 -7.96 9.60
N PHE A 23 -19.15 -9.10 9.50
CA PHE A 23 -18.28 -9.41 8.37
C PHE A 23 -19.10 -9.58 7.09
N GLU A 24 -18.68 -8.89 6.03
CA GLU A 24 -19.33 -8.93 4.72
C GLU A 24 -18.49 -9.70 3.70
N THR A 25 -17.23 -9.31 3.53
CA THR A 25 -16.34 -9.91 2.55
C THR A 25 -14.87 -9.57 2.85
N GLN A 26 -13.96 -10.04 2.01
CA GLN A 26 -12.55 -9.70 2.11
C GLN A 26 -11.87 -9.62 0.74
N ILE A 27 -10.80 -8.83 0.66
CA ILE A 27 -9.89 -8.76 -0.50
C ILE A 27 -8.60 -9.48 -0.11
N ASN A 28 -8.23 -10.46 -0.91
CA ASN A 28 -7.01 -11.26 -0.76
C ASN A 28 -5.97 -10.89 -1.83
N ASN A 29 -4.92 -11.70 -1.99
CA ASN A 29 -3.88 -11.54 -2.99
C ASN A 29 -3.06 -10.24 -2.87
N MET A 30 -2.79 -9.84 -1.64
CA MET A 30 -1.92 -8.73 -1.29
C MET A 30 -0.91 -9.17 -0.24
N HIS A 31 0.17 -8.41 -0.09
CA HIS A 31 1.20 -8.71 0.90
C HIS A 31 1.22 -7.65 2.00
N ARG A 32 0.95 -8.05 3.24
CA ARG A 32 1.03 -7.22 4.44
C ARG A 32 0.46 -5.80 4.24
N PRO A 33 -0.85 -5.67 3.94
CA PRO A 33 -1.48 -4.36 3.75
C PRO A 33 -1.35 -3.52 5.02
N SER A 34 -1.04 -2.23 4.86
CA SER A 34 -0.90 -1.31 5.98
C SER A 34 -1.82 -0.11 5.82
N GLY A 35 -1.37 0.98 5.19
CA GLY A 35 -2.24 2.10 4.89
C GLY A 35 -3.26 1.75 3.82
N LEU A 36 -4.48 2.23 3.98
CA LEU A 36 -5.50 2.11 2.94
C LEU A 36 -6.29 3.41 2.81
N ALA A 37 -6.78 3.67 1.60
CA ALA A 37 -7.69 4.75 1.30
C ALA A 37 -8.75 4.28 0.30
N ILE A 38 -9.97 4.77 0.47
CA ILE A 38 -11.10 4.44 -0.40
C ILE A 38 -11.46 5.69 -1.19
N THR A 39 -11.55 5.56 -2.52
CA THR A 39 -12.00 6.67 -3.37
C THR A 39 -13.48 6.94 -3.18
N GLU A 40 -13.89 8.19 -3.43
CA GLU A 40 -15.32 8.54 -3.43
C GLU A 40 -15.97 8.11 -4.75
N GLY A 41 -17.28 7.87 -4.70
CA GLY A 41 -18.10 7.61 -5.88
C GLY A 41 -18.95 6.35 -5.80
N SER A 42 -19.65 6.05 -6.88
CA SER A 42 -20.54 4.88 -6.97
C SER A 42 -19.78 3.56 -7.17
N SER A 43 -18.51 3.62 -7.51
CA SER A 43 -17.62 2.48 -7.70
C SER A 43 -16.26 2.80 -7.08
N PRO A 44 -16.17 2.79 -5.74
CA PRO A 44 -14.95 3.18 -5.05
C PRO A 44 -13.85 2.14 -5.29
N ASP A 45 -12.63 2.65 -5.50
CA ASP A 45 -11.43 1.83 -5.52
C ASP A 45 -10.81 1.80 -4.11
N CYS A 46 -10.26 0.66 -3.73
CA CYS A 46 -9.46 0.50 -2.53
C CYS A 46 -7.98 0.62 -2.88
N ILE A 47 -7.29 1.60 -2.32
CA ILE A 47 -5.86 1.84 -2.54
C ILE A 47 -5.11 1.41 -1.29
N VAL A 48 -4.13 0.53 -1.47
CA VAL A 48 -3.47 -0.19 -0.37
C VAL A 48 -1.96 -0.05 -0.47
N GLY A 49 -1.31 0.35 0.63
CA GLY A 49 0.13 0.22 0.79
C GLY A 49 0.49 -1.18 1.25
N GLU A 50 1.27 -1.89 0.48
CA GLU A 50 1.78 -3.22 0.79
C GLU A 50 3.24 -3.11 1.24
N LEU A 51 3.55 -3.63 2.43
CA LEU A 51 4.89 -3.60 3.00
C LEU A 51 5.85 -4.55 2.28
N ALA A 52 7.14 -4.31 2.43
CA ALA A 52 8.17 -5.18 1.86
C ALA A 52 8.18 -6.59 2.49
N SER A 53 8.72 -7.55 1.73
CA SER A 53 8.93 -8.93 2.16
C SER A 53 10.32 -9.10 2.77
N TYR A 54 10.47 -8.81 4.06
CA TYR A 54 11.74 -8.97 4.77
C TYR A 54 11.66 -9.96 5.94
N LEU A 55 10.48 -10.52 6.22
CA LEU A 55 10.35 -11.56 7.25
C LEU A 55 10.98 -12.87 6.74
N GLU A 56 11.61 -13.63 7.63
CA GLU A 56 12.26 -14.91 7.31
C GLU A 56 11.33 -15.87 6.54
N VAL A 57 10.03 -15.82 6.82
CA VAL A 57 9.03 -16.68 6.17
C VAL A 57 8.74 -16.29 4.71
N ASN A 58 9.08 -15.08 4.28
CA ASN A 58 8.67 -14.57 2.97
C ASN A 58 9.74 -13.76 2.22
N LYS A 59 10.93 -13.56 2.79
CA LYS A 59 12.00 -12.73 2.18
C LYS A 59 12.45 -13.21 0.80
N ASP A 60 12.33 -14.50 0.52
CA ASP A 60 12.74 -15.11 -0.74
C ASP A 60 11.61 -15.23 -1.77
N PHE A 61 10.40 -14.79 -1.43
CA PHE A 61 9.28 -14.79 -2.38
C PHE A 61 9.38 -13.57 -3.30
N PRO A 62 9.35 -13.78 -4.62
CA PRO A 62 9.41 -12.69 -5.58
C PRO A 62 8.08 -11.90 -5.59
N ASN A 63 8.17 -10.64 -6.00
CA ASN A 63 7.02 -9.76 -6.24
C ASN A 63 6.11 -9.50 -5.03
N LEU A 64 6.65 -9.57 -3.83
CA LEU A 64 5.97 -9.17 -2.61
C LEU A 64 6.48 -7.81 -2.15
N GLY A 65 5.66 -6.77 -2.25
CA GLY A 65 5.99 -5.43 -1.77
C GLY A 65 7.44 -4.92 -1.96
N PRO A 66 7.72 -3.69 -1.68
CA PRO A 66 6.78 -2.64 -1.30
C PRO A 66 6.04 -2.07 -2.53
N PHE A 67 4.72 -2.05 -2.47
CA PHE A 67 3.86 -1.55 -3.56
C PHE A 67 2.79 -0.60 -3.03
N VAL A 68 2.17 0.15 -3.95
CA VAL A 68 0.83 0.70 -3.75
C VAL A 68 -0.08 0.07 -4.80
N SER A 69 -1.04 -0.70 -4.33
CA SER A 69 -1.98 -1.46 -5.17
C SER A 69 -3.36 -0.84 -5.20
N PHE A 70 -4.02 -0.97 -6.33
CA PHE A 70 -5.36 -0.44 -6.58
C PHE A 70 -6.29 -1.60 -6.87
N PHE A 71 -7.34 -1.74 -6.08
CA PHE A 71 -8.37 -2.76 -6.23
C PHE A 71 -9.72 -2.11 -6.49
N ASP A 72 -10.53 -2.73 -7.33
CA ASP A 72 -11.92 -2.33 -7.48
C ASP A 72 -12.77 -2.83 -6.29
N LYS A 73 -14.04 -2.45 -6.28
CA LYS A 73 -15.00 -2.86 -5.23
C LYS A 73 -15.25 -4.37 -5.17
N SER A 74 -14.91 -5.12 -6.21
CA SER A 74 -15.01 -6.59 -6.21
C SER A 74 -13.78 -7.27 -5.61
N GLY A 75 -12.73 -6.49 -5.30
CA GLY A 75 -11.43 -6.97 -4.86
C GLY A 75 -10.51 -7.42 -5.98
N SER A 76 -10.85 -7.08 -7.23
CA SER A 76 -9.97 -7.34 -8.38
C SER A 76 -8.86 -6.31 -8.45
N LEU A 77 -7.62 -6.77 -8.64
CA LEU A 77 -6.47 -5.89 -8.80
C LEU A 77 -6.57 -5.12 -10.13
N LEU A 78 -6.61 -3.79 -10.05
CA LEU A 78 -6.63 -2.90 -11.21
C LEU A 78 -5.22 -2.54 -11.68
N SER A 79 -4.35 -2.19 -10.74
CA SER A 79 -2.96 -1.80 -11.04
C SER A 79 -2.08 -1.84 -9.79
N LYS A 80 -0.76 -1.84 -10.02
CA LYS A 80 0.26 -1.65 -8.98
C LYS A 80 1.19 -0.50 -9.36
N LEU A 81 1.59 0.26 -8.36
CA LEU A 81 2.61 1.29 -8.47
C LEU A 81 3.88 0.75 -7.80
N ASP A 82 4.84 0.27 -8.60
CA ASP A 82 6.09 -0.34 -8.13
C ASP A 82 7.33 0.11 -8.93
N LYS A 83 7.14 0.79 -10.05
CA LYS A 83 8.21 1.14 -11.01
C LYS A 83 9.09 -0.03 -11.50
N GLY A 84 8.74 -1.28 -11.16
CA GLY A 84 9.37 -2.49 -11.70
C GLY A 84 10.83 -2.74 -11.28
N SER A 85 11.34 -2.04 -10.27
CA SER A 85 12.76 -2.10 -9.86
C SER A 85 12.94 -2.40 -8.37
N GLY A 86 11.91 -2.88 -7.70
CA GLY A 86 11.97 -3.18 -6.27
C GLY A 86 11.98 -1.94 -5.37
N PRO A 87 12.36 -2.10 -4.09
CA PRO A 87 12.41 -1.00 -3.13
C PRO A 87 13.41 0.08 -3.54
N GLY A 88 13.15 1.32 -3.16
CA GLY A 88 14.05 2.43 -3.47
C GLY A 88 13.48 3.81 -3.19
N LEU A 89 14.24 4.83 -3.63
CA LEU A 89 13.94 6.23 -3.35
C LEU A 89 13.54 7.06 -4.59
N LEU A 90 13.43 6.45 -5.75
CA LEU A 90 12.95 7.15 -6.95
C LEU A 90 11.44 7.42 -6.86
N PRO A 91 10.89 8.40 -7.58
CA PRO A 91 9.46 8.62 -7.62
C PRO A 91 8.69 7.35 -7.99
N GLY A 92 7.75 6.93 -7.14
CA GLY A 92 6.97 5.69 -7.30
C GLY A 92 7.66 4.42 -6.80
N GLN A 93 8.87 4.53 -6.22
CA GLN A 93 9.47 3.47 -5.40
C GLN A 93 9.24 3.76 -3.91
N PHE A 94 9.22 2.71 -3.12
CA PHE A 94 8.97 2.75 -1.68
C PHE A 94 9.95 1.86 -0.93
N ILE A 95 10.11 2.12 0.35
CA ILE A 95 10.76 1.21 1.31
C ILE A 95 9.68 0.44 2.07
N SER A 96 8.70 1.16 2.62
CA SER A 96 7.60 0.59 3.40
C SER A 96 6.39 1.54 3.38
N PRO A 97 5.53 1.52 2.33
CA PRO A 97 4.41 2.43 2.17
C PRO A 97 3.33 2.15 3.20
N HIS A 98 3.35 2.91 4.30
CA HIS A 98 2.60 2.61 5.51
C HIS A 98 1.28 3.39 5.64
N SER A 99 1.20 4.60 5.12
CA SER A 99 -0.02 5.42 5.20
C SER A 99 -0.37 6.02 3.83
N ILE A 100 -1.68 6.08 3.55
CA ILE A 100 -2.20 6.60 2.29
C ILE A 100 -3.33 7.57 2.57
N ALA A 101 -3.35 8.69 1.85
CA ALA A 101 -4.47 9.61 1.80
C ALA A 101 -4.72 10.06 0.35
N ILE A 102 -5.95 10.48 0.07
CA ILE A 102 -6.37 11.01 -1.23
C ILE A 102 -6.96 12.39 -0.98
N ASP A 103 -6.58 13.38 -1.80
CA ASP A 103 -7.24 14.68 -1.76
C ASP A 103 -8.44 14.75 -2.71
N SER A 104 -9.17 15.86 -2.67
CA SER A 104 -10.35 16.10 -3.51
C SER A 104 -10.04 16.19 -5.01
N LEU A 105 -8.77 16.31 -5.39
CA LEU A 105 -8.32 16.28 -6.78
C LEU A 105 -7.97 14.85 -7.24
N GLY A 106 -7.96 13.90 -6.31
CA GLY A 106 -7.55 12.52 -6.53
C GLY A 106 -6.04 12.31 -6.51
N ASP A 107 -5.27 13.28 -6.01
CA ASP A 107 -3.84 13.11 -5.80
C ASP A 107 -3.59 12.23 -4.58
N LEU A 108 -2.61 11.32 -4.67
CA LEU A 108 -2.24 10.41 -3.59
C LEU A 108 -1.10 10.98 -2.76
N TYR A 109 -1.22 10.80 -1.46
CA TYR A 109 -0.20 11.11 -0.48
C TYR A 109 0.19 9.82 0.23
N ILE A 110 1.46 9.44 0.15
CA ILE A 110 1.97 8.18 0.68
C ILE A 110 3.06 8.49 1.69
N GLY A 111 2.84 8.08 2.95
CA GLY A 111 3.84 8.10 3.99
C GLY A 111 4.60 6.77 4.03
N ASP A 112 5.92 6.85 4.03
CA ASP A 112 6.83 5.72 3.96
C ASP A 112 7.58 5.55 5.28
N VAL A 113 7.51 4.40 5.93
CA VAL A 113 8.26 4.06 7.15
C VAL A 113 9.68 3.65 6.76
N ALA A 114 10.34 4.51 6.01
CA ALA A 114 11.58 4.19 5.34
C ALA A 114 12.78 4.09 6.29
N GLU A 115 12.81 4.87 7.37
CA GLU A 115 13.95 4.85 8.30
C GLU A 115 13.99 3.58 9.15
N THR A 116 12.84 3.19 9.67
CA THR A 116 12.72 2.00 10.52
C THR A 116 13.01 0.72 9.76
N ASP A 117 12.52 0.65 8.53
CA ASP A 117 12.59 -0.57 7.72
C ASP A 117 13.80 -0.57 6.76
N TRP A 118 14.67 0.46 6.82
CA TRP A 118 15.78 0.59 5.86
C TRP A 118 16.71 -0.61 5.82
N GLU A 119 17.21 -1.03 6.97
CA GLU A 119 18.20 -2.12 7.06
C GLU A 119 17.61 -3.44 6.58
N GLU A 120 16.36 -3.71 6.92
CA GLU A 120 15.65 -4.93 6.55
C GLU A 120 15.34 -4.99 5.04
N VAL A 121 15.06 -3.85 4.42
CA VAL A 121 14.63 -3.76 3.02
C VAL A 121 15.80 -3.50 2.08
N MET A 122 16.73 -2.59 2.43
CA MET A 122 17.86 -2.17 1.62
C MET A 122 19.17 -2.87 2.01
N GLY A 123 19.13 -3.64 3.10
CA GLY A 123 20.30 -4.36 3.59
C GLY A 123 21.39 -3.41 4.07
N LYS A 124 22.64 -3.69 3.65
CA LYS A 124 23.82 -2.92 4.09
C LYS A 124 24.02 -1.59 3.37
N GLU A 125 23.11 -1.18 2.52
CA GLU A 125 23.20 0.13 1.89
C GLU A 125 23.13 1.25 2.93
N LEU A 126 24.03 2.24 2.80
CA LEU A 126 24.04 3.36 3.73
C LEU A 126 22.77 4.20 3.56
N MET A 127 22.02 4.36 4.64
CA MET A 127 20.83 5.21 4.65
C MET A 127 21.22 6.66 4.35
N PRO A 128 20.58 7.30 3.36
CA PRO A 128 20.85 8.71 3.05
C PRO A 128 20.54 9.63 4.23
N ARG A 129 21.34 10.69 4.40
CA ARG A 129 21.08 11.70 5.45
C ARG A 129 19.74 12.41 5.30
N SER A 130 19.26 12.57 4.05
CA SER A 130 17.96 13.13 3.73
C SER A 130 17.07 12.03 3.12
N LEU A 131 16.56 11.18 3.99
CA LEU A 131 15.66 10.10 3.57
C LEU A 131 14.27 10.66 3.27
N ARG A 132 13.77 10.33 2.06
CA ARG A 132 12.40 10.67 1.69
C ARG A 132 11.42 9.75 2.44
N ARG A 133 10.50 10.36 3.19
CA ARG A 133 9.47 9.66 3.99
C ARG A 133 8.05 9.96 3.53
N PHE A 134 7.92 10.68 2.41
CA PHE A 134 6.64 11.13 1.92
C PHE A 134 6.68 11.39 0.42
N GLN A 135 5.65 10.94 -0.30
CA GLN A 135 5.47 11.21 -1.73
C GLN A 135 4.06 11.74 -1.99
N LYS A 136 3.97 12.78 -2.80
CA LYS A 136 2.74 13.20 -3.46
C LYS A 136 2.79 12.74 -4.92
N LEU A 137 1.82 11.95 -5.32
CA LEU A 137 1.65 11.48 -6.70
C LEU A 137 0.40 12.14 -7.28
N LYS A 138 0.59 12.93 -8.31
CA LYS A 138 -0.52 13.63 -8.97
C LYS A 138 -1.31 12.68 -9.86
N ARG A 139 -2.63 12.79 -9.81
CA ARG A 139 -3.50 12.15 -10.79
C ARG A 139 -3.23 12.75 -12.17
N SER A 140 -3.00 11.89 -13.16
CA SER A 140 -2.91 12.37 -14.56
C SER A 140 -4.25 12.95 -15.00
N PRO A 141 -4.26 14.09 -15.69
CA PRO A 141 -5.48 14.56 -16.35
C PRO A 141 -6.03 13.47 -17.28
N LYS A 142 -7.34 13.30 -17.26
CA LYS A 142 -8.04 12.44 -18.24
C LYS A 142 -8.04 13.09 -19.60
#